data_42fb4d9c454f086368bff214ffbd5fec
#
_entry.id   42fb4d9c454f086368bff214ffbd5fec
#
_cell.length_a   1.000
_cell.length_b   1.000
_cell.length_c   1.000
_cell.angle_alpha   90.00
_cell.angle_beta   90.00
_cell.angle_gamma   90.00
#
_symmetry.space_group_name_H-M   'P 1'
#
loop_
_entity.id
_entity.type
_entity.pdbx_description
1 polymer ?
#
loop_
_entity_poly.entity_id
_entity_poly.type
_entity_poly.pdbx_seq_one_letter_code
_entity_poly.pdbx_strand_id
1 'polypeptide(L)'
;MGMTTDVVTVLHPAAEDVAEPQCLAPRLSSLQGTTVGLIDNHKRNANVYLEELGQLLQGRYGVSHVVTYRKISQSLPTPDGVLDQLASACDAIIHAVAD
;
A
#
# COMPACT_ATOMS: atom_id res chain seq x y z
N MET A 1 -20.81 8.08 -4.52
CA MET A 1 -20.73 8.05 -3.91
C MET A 1 -20.96 7.78 -3.40
N GLY A 2 -20.70 7.88 -3.28
CA GLY A 2 -20.56 7.58 -2.53
C GLY A 2 -20.68 7.70 -2.13
N MET A 3 -20.49 7.78 -1.69
CA MET A 3 -20.49 7.93 -0.89
C MET A 3 -20.64 8.03 -0.37
N THR A 4 -20.58 8.20 -0.24
CA THR A 4 -20.51 8.45 0.59
C THR A 4 -20.68 8.77 0.97
N THR A 5 -20.73 8.96 1.04
CA THR A 5 -20.63 9.37 1.74
C THR A 5 -20.93 9.90 2.02
N ASP A 6 -21.17 10.15 2.12
CA ASP A 6 -21.19 10.80 2.70
C ASP A 6 -21.40 11.16 3.32
N VAL A 7 -21.42 11.26 3.57
CA VAL A 7 -21.54 11.59 4.44
C VAL A 7 -21.21 11.98 5.26
N VAL A 8 -20.93 12.01 5.48
CA VAL A 8 -20.62 12.45 6.43
C VAL A 8 -19.97 13.37 6.62
N THR A 9 -19.74 13.83 6.32
CA THR A 9 -19.10 14.63 6.40
C THR A 9 -19.17 15.53 7.13
N VAL A 10 -19.37 15.79 7.58
CA VAL A 10 -19.59 16.57 8.22
C VAL A 10 -18.98 16.91 9.09
N LEU A 11 -18.44 16.72 9.48
CA LEU A 11 -17.97 16.85 10.45
C LEU A 11 -16.84 17.58 10.74
N HIS A 12 -16.00 17.94 10.10
CA HIS A 12 -14.79 18.38 10.34
C HIS A 12 -14.43 19.52 9.49
N PRO A 13 -14.78 20.69 9.79
CA PRO A 13 -14.65 21.85 8.92
C PRO A 13 -13.21 22.11 8.51
N ALA A 14 -12.29 21.97 9.44
CA ALA A 14 -10.91 22.26 9.12
C ALA A 14 -10.37 21.27 8.11
N ALA A 15 -10.74 20.05 8.22
CA ALA A 15 -10.29 19.04 7.29
C ALA A 15 -10.88 19.29 5.93
N GLU A 16 -12.12 19.73 5.88
CA GLU A 16 -12.76 20.00 4.62
C GLU A 16 -12.08 21.09 3.86
N ASP A 17 -11.60 22.08 4.57
CA ASP A 17 -11.02 23.24 3.94
C ASP A 17 -9.75 22.91 3.18
N VAL A 18 -9.03 21.90 3.60
CA VAL A 18 -7.74 21.62 3.00
C VAL A 18 -7.74 20.37 2.18
N ALA A 19 -8.73 19.54 2.35
CA ALA A 19 -8.71 18.25 1.68
C ALA A 19 -9.02 18.43 0.20
N GLU A 20 -8.16 17.86 -0.62
CA GLU A 20 -8.46 17.73 -2.04
C GLU A 20 -9.05 16.36 -2.26
N PRO A 21 -9.96 16.23 -3.21
CA PRO A 21 -10.48 14.91 -3.55
C PRO A 21 -9.33 14.01 -3.98
N GLN A 22 -9.31 12.82 -3.42
CA GLN A 22 -8.31 11.85 -3.79
C GLN A 22 -9.02 10.67 -4.43
N CYS A 23 -8.49 10.25 -5.56
CA CYS A 23 -9.04 9.10 -6.26
C CYS A 23 -8.33 7.85 -5.78
N LEU A 24 -9.08 6.78 -5.64
CA LEU A 24 -8.49 5.48 -5.41
C LEU A 24 -7.78 5.04 -6.68
N ALA A 25 -6.72 4.25 -6.51
CA ALA A 25 -6.05 3.66 -7.65
C ALA A 25 -7.04 2.75 -8.39
N PRO A 26 -6.90 2.64 -9.71
CA PRO A 26 -7.73 1.71 -10.45
C PRO A 26 -7.56 0.28 -9.95
N ARG A 27 -8.64 -0.47 -9.94
CA ARG A 27 -8.55 -1.86 -9.54
C ARG A 27 -7.86 -2.67 -10.61
N LEU A 28 -7.03 -3.60 -10.17
CA LEU A 28 -6.44 -4.57 -11.09
C LEU A 28 -7.46 -5.64 -11.39
N SER A 29 -7.51 -6.07 -12.63
CA SER A 29 -8.41 -7.16 -13.01
C SER A 29 -7.93 -8.49 -12.46
N SER A 30 -6.62 -8.64 -12.25
CA SER A 30 -6.01 -9.85 -11.75
C SER A 30 -4.64 -9.50 -11.20
N LEU A 31 -4.14 -10.32 -10.31
CA LEU A 31 -2.76 -10.20 -9.83
C LEU A 31 -1.79 -10.97 -10.70
N GLN A 32 -2.29 -11.79 -11.60
CA GLN A 32 -1.43 -12.64 -12.42
C GLN A 32 -0.52 -11.81 -13.30
N GLY A 33 0.77 -12.12 -13.27
CA GLY A 33 1.76 -11.42 -14.06
C GLY A 33 2.16 -10.05 -13.56
N THR A 34 1.64 -9.63 -12.41
CA THR A 34 1.93 -8.30 -11.88
C THR A 34 3.19 -8.30 -11.03
N THR A 35 3.68 -7.09 -10.76
CA THR A 35 4.74 -6.86 -9.79
C THR A 35 4.11 -6.20 -8.56
N VAL A 36 4.35 -6.77 -7.38
CA VAL A 36 3.81 -6.27 -6.14
C VAL A 36 4.94 -5.79 -5.25
N GLY A 37 4.82 -4.57 -4.74
CA GLY A 37 5.77 -4.02 -3.79
C GLY A 37 5.29 -4.27 -2.37
N LEU A 38 6.20 -4.68 -1.50
CA LEU A 38 5.90 -4.89 -0.09
C LEU A 38 6.73 -3.92 0.72
N ILE A 39 6.08 -3.07 1.49
CA ILE A 39 6.77 -2.15 2.38
C ILE A 39 6.68 -2.69 3.79
N ASP A 40 7.86 -3.02 4.35
CA ASP A 40 7.98 -3.55 5.71
C ASP A 40 8.12 -2.37 6.65
N ASN A 41 7.17 -2.21 7.55
CA ASN A 41 7.13 -1.09 8.48
C ASN A 41 8.12 -1.26 9.65
N HIS A 42 8.99 -2.25 9.60
CA HIS A 42 10.01 -2.49 10.61
C HIS A 42 9.41 -2.82 11.98
N LYS A 43 8.21 -3.36 11.98
CA LYS A 43 7.59 -3.87 13.20
C LYS A 43 8.03 -5.30 13.41
N ARG A 44 7.89 -5.77 14.65
CA ARG A 44 8.28 -7.14 14.99
C ARG A 44 7.49 -8.12 14.14
N ASN A 45 8.19 -9.04 13.53
CA ASN A 45 7.62 -10.10 12.68
C ASN A 45 6.98 -9.62 11.38
N ALA A 46 7.06 -8.34 11.07
CA ALA A 46 6.53 -7.84 9.80
C ALA A 46 7.24 -8.49 8.63
N ASN A 47 8.56 -8.66 8.73
CA ASN A 47 9.33 -9.29 7.67
C ASN A 47 8.90 -10.74 7.43
N VAL A 48 8.61 -11.47 8.50
CA VAL A 48 8.16 -12.86 8.38
C VAL A 48 6.80 -12.92 7.71
N TYR A 49 5.88 -12.06 8.15
CA TYR A 49 4.56 -12.00 7.57
C TYR A 49 4.61 -11.66 6.09
N LEU A 50 5.41 -10.65 5.74
CA LEU A 50 5.49 -10.21 4.33
C LEU A 50 6.16 -11.25 3.46
N GLU A 51 7.14 -11.98 3.98
CA GLU A 51 7.76 -13.04 3.23
C GLU A 51 6.76 -14.14 2.90
N GLU A 52 5.97 -14.55 3.88
CA GLU A 52 4.92 -15.54 3.67
C GLU A 52 3.88 -15.05 2.67
N LEU A 53 3.49 -13.79 2.82
CA LEU A 53 2.53 -13.19 1.90
C LEU A 53 3.08 -13.16 0.48
N GLY A 54 4.34 -12.79 0.33
CA GLY A 54 4.97 -12.76 -0.99
C GLY A 54 4.97 -14.13 -1.65
N GLN A 55 5.30 -15.16 -0.91
CA GLN A 55 5.27 -16.52 -1.43
C GLN A 55 3.86 -16.94 -1.83
N LEU A 56 2.88 -16.58 -1.02
CA LEU A 56 1.49 -16.88 -1.31
C LEU A 56 1.03 -16.19 -2.59
N LEU A 57 1.38 -14.92 -2.74
CA LEU A 57 1.00 -14.14 -3.91
C LEU A 57 1.60 -14.75 -5.18
N GLN A 58 2.86 -15.16 -5.14
CA GLN A 58 3.50 -15.76 -6.29
C GLN A 58 2.94 -17.16 -6.57
N GLY A 59 2.72 -17.95 -5.52
CA GLY A 59 2.31 -19.33 -5.69
C GLY A 59 0.85 -19.52 -6.04
N ARG A 60 -0.03 -18.70 -5.47
CA ARG A 60 -1.47 -18.86 -5.65
C ARG A 60 -2.10 -17.87 -6.60
N TYR A 61 -1.53 -16.69 -6.70
CA TYR A 61 -2.13 -15.62 -7.49
C TYR A 61 -1.33 -15.26 -8.73
N GLY A 62 -0.22 -15.94 -8.94
CA GLY A 62 0.53 -15.77 -10.16
C GLY A 62 1.28 -14.46 -10.27
N VAL A 63 1.56 -13.81 -9.15
CA VAL A 63 2.36 -12.58 -9.13
C VAL A 63 3.74 -12.89 -9.70
N SER A 64 4.19 -12.07 -10.63
CA SER A 64 5.43 -12.30 -11.36
C SER A 64 6.65 -11.94 -10.52
N HIS A 65 6.61 -10.78 -9.88
CA HIS A 65 7.73 -10.29 -9.08
C HIS A 65 7.23 -9.67 -7.79
N VAL A 66 8.02 -9.83 -6.72
CA VAL A 66 7.76 -9.20 -5.44
C VAL A 66 8.99 -8.38 -5.09
N VAL A 67 8.78 -7.08 -4.85
CA VAL A 67 9.84 -6.15 -4.50
C VAL A 67 9.61 -5.74 -3.04
N THR A 68 10.60 -5.93 -2.19
CA THR A 68 10.45 -5.62 -0.77
C THR A 68 11.33 -4.45 -0.39
N TYR A 69 10.77 -3.52 0.36
CA TYR A 69 11.51 -2.43 0.95
C TYR A 69 11.23 -2.41 2.45
N ARG A 70 12.27 -2.38 3.26
CA ARG A 70 12.13 -2.30 4.72
C ARG A 70 12.46 -0.90 5.17
N LYS A 71 11.56 -0.26 5.89
CA LYS A 71 11.79 1.07 6.45
C LYS A 71 12.93 1.02 7.45
N ILE A 72 13.66 2.13 7.55
CA ILE A 72 14.75 2.24 8.51
C ILE A 72 14.21 2.21 9.94
N SER A 73 13.04 2.80 10.13
CA SER A 73 12.45 2.93 11.46
C SER A 73 10.94 2.85 11.34
N GLN A 74 10.30 2.24 12.35
CA GLN A 74 8.86 2.17 12.37
C GLN A 74 8.19 3.52 12.62
N SER A 75 8.93 4.49 13.14
CA SER A 75 8.37 5.79 13.46
C SER A 75 8.52 6.82 12.35
N LEU A 76 9.24 6.48 11.28
CA LEU A 76 9.43 7.39 10.16
C LEU A 76 8.63 6.93 8.96
N PRO A 77 8.14 7.87 8.14
CA PRO A 77 7.45 7.48 6.92
C PRO A 77 8.43 6.94 5.89
N THR A 78 7.90 6.24 4.91
CA THR A 78 8.69 5.81 3.77
C THR A 78 9.13 7.03 2.98
N PRO A 79 10.41 7.14 2.63
CA PRO A 79 10.88 8.30 1.86
C PRO A 79 10.15 8.43 0.51
N ASP A 80 9.90 9.66 0.10
CA ASP A 80 9.19 9.91 -1.15
C ASP A 80 9.87 9.29 -2.36
N GLY A 81 11.20 9.33 -2.40
CA GLY A 81 11.94 8.74 -3.50
C GLY A 81 11.71 7.24 -3.62
N VAL A 82 11.60 6.56 -2.48
CA VAL A 82 11.31 5.13 -2.47
C VAL A 82 9.89 4.87 -2.95
N LEU A 83 8.93 5.67 -2.48
CA LEU A 83 7.55 5.54 -2.92
C LEU A 83 7.43 5.74 -4.42
N ASP A 84 8.13 6.73 -4.96
CA ASP A 84 8.11 6.99 -6.39
C ASP A 84 8.69 5.82 -7.19
N GLN A 85 9.78 5.25 -6.70
CA GLN A 85 10.39 4.09 -7.36
C GLN A 85 9.45 2.89 -7.34
N LEU A 86 8.82 2.65 -6.20
CA LEU A 86 7.88 1.52 -6.08
C LEU A 86 6.65 1.75 -6.94
N ALA A 87 6.15 2.99 -6.97
CA ALA A 87 4.99 3.31 -7.80
C ALA A 87 5.27 3.09 -9.28
N SER A 88 6.49 3.36 -9.70
CA SER A 88 6.89 3.17 -11.11
C SER A 88 7.09 1.70 -11.44
N ALA A 89 7.60 0.92 -10.49
CA ALA A 89 7.99 -0.46 -10.75
C ALA A 89 6.89 -1.47 -10.47
N CYS A 90 5.91 -1.11 -9.64
CA CYS A 90 4.93 -2.05 -9.12
C CYS A 90 3.53 -1.72 -9.59
N ASP A 91 2.74 -2.77 -9.78
CA ASP A 91 1.33 -2.64 -10.12
C ASP A 91 0.47 -2.47 -8.86
N ALA A 92 0.96 -2.92 -7.73
CA ALA A 92 0.29 -2.78 -6.44
C ALA A 92 1.32 -2.73 -5.33
N ILE A 93 0.96 -2.09 -4.23
CA ILE A 93 1.85 -1.96 -3.08
C ILE A 93 1.06 -2.37 -1.83
N ILE A 94 1.70 -3.18 -1.00
CA ILE A 94 1.17 -3.60 0.29
C ILE A 94 2.12 -3.08 1.37
N HIS A 95 1.57 -2.36 2.32
CA HIS A 95 2.34 -1.81 3.43
C HIS A 95 1.91 -2.52 4.71
N ALA A 96 2.81 -3.13 5.42
CA ALA A 96 2.50 -3.85 6.67
C ALA A 96 3.64 -3.68 7.66
N VAL A 97 3.33 -3.73 8.92
CA VAL A 97 1.99 -3.93 9.46
C VAL A 97 1.70 -2.76 10.35
N ALA A 98 0.43 -2.36 10.40
CA ALA A 98 -0.01 -1.30 11.30
C ALA A 98 -0.35 -1.92 12.64
N ASP A 99 -0.10 -1.17 13.70
CA ASP A 99 -0.54 -1.62 15.03
C ASP A 99 -1.28 -0.53 15.77
#